data_f9bbda76b0b9e88f7e56060140b29a83
#
_entry.id   f9bbda76b0b9e88f7e56060140b29a83
#
_cell.length_a   1.000
_cell.length_b   1.000
_cell.length_c   1.000
_cell.angle_alpha   90.00
_cell.angle_beta   90.00
_cell.angle_gamma   90.00
#
_symmetry.space_group_name_H-M   'P 1'
#
loop_
_entity.id
_entity.type
_entity.pdbx_description
1 polymer ?
#
loop_
_entity_poly.entity_id
_entity_poly.type
_entity_poly.pdbx_seq_one_letter_code
_entity_poly.pdbx_strand_id
1 'polypeptide(L)'
;NIITLDIGGTSADVSLIANGEPSTVHARHLAGFPLRLPALDVNAVGAGGGSIAWIDKDALLKVGPESAGAIPGPACYDKGGSEATVTDANVILGRLPSEALLDGRMPINMELARTSIAHLAKKLKMSTENTAIGIVQVASAVIVKAIRAISVERGYDPSEFTLFAYGGAGPLHAMEVAKELGIKKVFIPPNPGILCAEGLLSSDLICLLYTSDAADDVIS
;
A
#
# COMPACT_ATOMS: atom_id res chain seq x y z
N ASN A 1 11.50 -13.85 -11.28
CA ASN A 1 10.83 -12.58 -11.52
C ASN A 1 9.76 -12.35 -10.44
N ILE A 2 9.84 -11.23 -9.72
CA ILE A 2 8.97 -10.92 -8.58
C ILE A 2 8.47 -9.48 -8.71
N ILE A 3 7.18 -9.28 -8.46
CA ILE A 3 6.60 -7.98 -8.15
C ILE A 3 6.34 -7.97 -6.65
N THR A 4 6.96 -7.05 -5.91
CA THR A 4 6.71 -6.90 -4.48
C THR A 4 5.50 -6.01 -4.25
N LEU A 5 4.72 -6.35 -3.22
CA LEU A 5 3.55 -5.58 -2.80
C LEU A 5 3.57 -5.50 -1.27
N ASP A 6 4.07 -4.39 -0.74
CA ASP A 6 3.99 -4.06 0.67
C ASP A 6 2.79 -3.14 0.91
N ILE A 7 1.83 -3.57 1.70
CA ILE A 7 0.72 -2.69 2.09
C ILE A 7 0.72 -2.54 3.60
N GLY A 8 1.05 -1.34 4.03
CA GLY A 8 0.98 -0.91 5.42
C GLY A 8 -0.34 -0.22 5.76
N GLY A 9 -0.31 0.60 6.82
CA GLY A 9 -1.47 1.41 7.21
C GLY A 9 -1.73 2.61 6.31
N THR A 10 -0.71 3.18 5.67
CA THR A 10 -0.80 4.46 4.95
C THR A 10 -0.60 4.33 3.45
N SER A 11 0.35 3.50 3.03
CA SER A 11 0.74 3.34 1.63
C SER A 11 0.73 1.88 1.19
N ALA A 12 0.73 1.71 -0.12
CA ALA A 12 1.16 0.51 -0.80
C ALA A 12 2.44 0.80 -1.57
N ASP A 13 3.48 0.04 -1.32
CA ASP A 13 4.78 0.18 -1.92
C ASP A 13 5.04 -1.02 -2.84
N VAL A 14 5.35 -0.74 -4.10
CA VAL A 14 5.56 -1.76 -5.11
C VAL A 14 6.93 -1.61 -5.78
N SER A 15 7.61 -2.72 -6.01
CA SER A 15 8.87 -2.76 -6.74
C SER A 15 8.96 -3.98 -7.64
N LEU A 16 9.93 -3.96 -8.57
CA LEU A 16 10.15 -5.02 -9.54
C LEU A 16 11.53 -5.66 -9.32
N ILE A 17 11.56 -6.97 -9.31
CA ILE A 17 12.78 -7.78 -9.32
C ILE A 17 12.74 -8.65 -10.57
N ALA A 18 13.57 -8.32 -11.55
CA ALA A 18 13.66 -9.03 -12.80
C ALA A 18 14.99 -9.80 -12.88
N ASN A 19 14.94 -11.07 -13.24
CA ASN A 19 16.11 -11.95 -13.33
C ASN A 19 16.96 -12.03 -12.03
N GLY A 20 16.28 -11.91 -10.88
CA GLY A 20 16.94 -11.92 -9.57
C GLY A 20 17.52 -10.58 -9.12
N GLU A 21 17.46 -9.54 -9.97
CA GLU A 21 18.02 -8.22 -9.68
C GLU A 21 16.90 -7.21 -9.40
N PRO A 22 16.93 -6.50 -8.27
CA PRO A 22 15.98 -5.44 -7.99
C PRO A 22 16.24 -4.22 -8.89
N SER A 23 15.16 -3.61 -9.37
CA SER A 23 15.25 -2.38 -10.14
C SER A 23 15.81 -1.24 -9.29
N THR A 24 16.75 -0.47 -9.83
CA THR A 24 17.39 0.68 -9.17
C THR A 24 17.24 1.95 -9.98
N VAL A 25 17.24 3.08 -9.29
CA VAL A 25 17.26 4.42 -9.87
C VAL A 25 18.46 5.20 -9.35
N HIS A 26 19.06 6.02 -10.19
CA HIS A 26 20.24 6.83 -9.83
C HIS A 26 19.89 8.25 -9.38
N ALA A 27 18.63 8.64 -9.54
CA ALA A 27 18.14 9.95 -9.09
C ALA A 27 16.71 9.83 -8.56
N ARG A 28 16.45 10.44 -7.43
CA ARG A 28 15.13 10.59 -6.84
C ARG A 28 14.89 12.03 -6.44
N HIS A 29 13.64 12.41 -6.30
CA HIS A 29 13.28 13.68 -5.66
C HIS A 29 12.75 13.39 -4.25
N LEU A 30 13.35 14.01 -3.25
CA LEU A 30 12.90 13.94 -1.86
C LEU A 30 12.52 15.34 -1.41
N ALA A 31 11.25 15.52 -1.06
CA ALA A 31 10.70 16.83 -0.67
C ALA A 31 10.98 17.96 -1.69
N GLY A 32 10.99 17.63 -2.99
CA GLY A 32 11.27 18.58 -4.07
C GLY A 32 12.75 18.75 -4.41
N PHE A 33 13.66 18.15 -3.65
CA PHE A 33 15.10 18.23 -3.90
C PHE A 33 15.60 17.00 -4.68
N PRO A 34 16.45 17.17 -5.70
CA PRO A 34 17.05 16.05 -6.42
C PRO A 34 18.07 15.34 -5.52
N LEU A 35 17.89 14.06 -5.30
CA LEU A 35 18.82 13.19 -4.59
C LEU A 35 19.50 12.27 -5.60
N ARG A 36 20.80 12.43 -5.82
CA ARG A 36 21.61 11.61 -6.74
C ARG A 36 22.31 10.48 -5.98
N LEU A 37 21.49 9.54 -5.49
CA LEU A 37 21.96 8.33 -4.81
C LEU A 37 21.36 7.12 -5.51
N PRO A 38 22.11 6.05 -5.73
CA PRO A 38 21.53 4.76 -6.11
C PRO A 38 20.53 4.32 -5.03
N ALA A 39 19.30 4.06 -5.44
CA ALA A 39 18.26 3.60 -4.54
C ALA A 39 17.39 2.55 -5.24
N LEU A 40 16.77 1.69 -4.48
CA LEU A 40 15.76 0.78 -5.01
C LEU A 40 14.61 1.57 -5.63
N ASP A 41 14.15 1.12 -6.78
CA ASP A 41 13.03 1.73 -7.46
C ASP A 41 11.72 1.23 -6.86
N VAL A 42 11.21 1.98 -5.90
CA VAL A 42 9.95 1.71 -5.20
C VAL A 42 8.93 2.78 -5.60
N ASN A 43 7.79 2.35 -6.10
CA ASN A 43 6.65 3.22 -6.38
C ASN A 43 5.66 3.14 -5.22
N ALA A 44 5.52 4.23 -4.48
CA ALA A 44 4.64 4.35 -3.32
C ALA A 44 3.33 5.04 -3.71
N VAL A 45 2.20 4.44 -3.33
CA VAL A 45 0.87 5.03 -3.56
C VAL A 45 0.04 5.03 -2.28
N GLY A 46 -0.78 6.06 -2.10
CA GLY A 46 -1.64 6.23 -0.94
C GLY A 46 -2.85 5.27 -0.95
N ALA A 47 -2.59 3.97 -0.85
CA ALA A 47 -3.60 2.91 -0.83
C ALA A 47 -3.27 1.87 0.25
N GLY A 48 -3.08 2.31 1.48
CA GLY A 48 -2.90 1.45 2.66
C GLY A 48 -4.21 1.15 3.40
N GLY A 49 -4.11 0.37 4.47
CA GLY A 49 -5.27 0.01 5.29
C GLY A 49 -6.02 1.19 5.90
N GLY A 50 -5.30 2.24 6.30
CA GLY A 50 -5.88 3.48 6.82
C GLY A 50 -6.28 4.51 5.76
N SER A 51 -6.13 4.20 4.46
CA SER A 51 -6.53 5.13 3.41
C SER A 51 -8.03 5.41 3.47
N ILE A 52 -8.35 6.72 3.47
CA ILE A 52 -9.71 7.22 3.66
C ILE A 52 -10.49 7.09 2.35
N ALA A 53 -11.71 6.58 2.45
CA ALA A 53 -12.66 6.56 1.35
C ALA A 53 -13.51 7.83 1.37
N TRP A 54 -13.69 8.44 0.20
CA TRP A 54 -14.42 9.70 0.04
C TRP A 54 -15.12 9.78 -1.31
N ILE A 55 -15.97 10.75 -1.48
CA ILE A 55 -16.74 10.97 -2.70
C ILE A 55 -16.28 12.28 -3.33
N ASP A 56 -15.86 12.22 -4.59
CA ASP A 56 -15.43 13.41 -5.32
C ASP A 56 -16.62 14.27 -5.80
N LYS A 57 -16.29 15.41 -6.44
CA LYS A 57 -17.29 16.35 -6.98
C LYS A 57 -18.21 15.73 -8.06
N ASP A 58 -17.78 14.65 -8.70
CA ASP A 58 -18.51 13.94 -9.73
C ASP A 58 -19.31 12.75 -9.15
N ALA A 59 -19.47 12.70 -7.82
CA ALA A 59 -20.13 11.65 -7.07
C ALA A 59 -19.50 10.25 -7.22
N LEU A 60 -18.20 10.18 -7.51
CA LEU A 60 -17.46 8.93 -7.64
C LEU A 60 -16.75 8.59 -6.32
N LEU A 61 -16.80 7.31 -5.95
CA LEU A 61 -16.04 6.79 -4.82
C LEU A 61 -14.54 6.80 -5.12
N LYS A 62 -13.78 7.37 -4.19
CA LYS A 62 -12.30 7.43 -4.20
C LYS A 62 -11.75 6.84 -2.92
N VAL A 63 -10.48 6.42 -2.97
CA VAL A 63 -9.73 5.93 -1.80
C VAL A 63 -8.35 6.58 -1.82
N GLY A 64 -7.96 7.17 -0.69
CA GLY A 64 -6.71 7.90 -0.58
C GLY A 64 -6.68 9.20 -1.40
N PRO A 65 -5.52 9.88 -1.52
CA PRO A 65 -4.24 9.53 -0.91
C PRO A 65 -4.17 9.78 0.60
N GLU A 66 -5.16 10.48 1.17
CA GLU A 66 -5.22 10.76 2.60
C GLU A 66 -5.43 9.48 3.41
N SER A 67 -4.76 9.41 4.56
CA SER A 67 -4.83 8.29 5.48
C SER A 67 -5.23 8.77 6.87
N ALA A 68 -6.06 7.99 7.56
CA ALA A 68 -6.37 8.19 8.96
C ALA A 68 -5.16 7.97 9.89
N GLY A 69 -4.07 7.42 9.35
CA GLY A 69 -2.85 7.14 10.10
C GLY A 69 -3.05 6.10 11.20
N ALA A 70 -2.20 6.17 12.22
CA ALA A 70 -2.29 5.32 13.40
C ALA A 70 -3.18 5.92 14.49
N ILE A 71 -3.27 7.26 14.54
CA ILE A 71 -4.08 8.05 15.46
C ILE A 71 -4.63 9.23 14.65
N PRO A 72 -5.96 9.39 14.59
CA PRO A 72 -6.99 8.57 15.24
C PRO A 72 -7.12 7.17 14.65
N GLY A 73 -6.66 6.93 13.42
CA GLY A 73 -6.73 5.65 12.73
C GLY A 73 -8.12 5.31 12.16
N PRO A 74 -8.28 4.09 11.61
CA PRO A 74 -9.57 3.54 11.20
C PRO A 74 -10.64 3.64 12.30
N ALA A 75 -11.90 3.84 11.91
CA ALA A 75 -13.00 3.96 12.86
C ALA A 75 -13.12 2.73 13.76
N CYS A 76 -12.90 1.53 13.20
CA CYS A 76 -12.95 0.27 13.94
C CYS A 76 -11.90 0.15 15.05
N TYR A 77 -10.86 0.98 15.08
CA TYR A 77 -9.84 0.95 16.13
C TYR A 77 -10.29 1.65 17.42
N ASP A 78 -11.43 2.34 17.40
CA ASP A 78 -12.02 3.04 18.54
C ASP A 78 -11.07 4.01 19.26
N LYS A 79 -10.28 4.74 18.44
CA LYS A 79 -9.32 5.76 18.91
C LYS A 79 -9.71 7.18 18.47
N GLY A 80 -11.00 7.38 18.18
CA GLY A 80 -11.55 8.66 17.74
C GLY A 80 -11.60 8.85 16.23
N GLY A 81 -11.23 7.86 15.43
CA GLY A 81 -11.42 7.86 13.98
C GLY A 81 -12.91 7.80 13.62
N SER A 82 -13.32 8.58 12.62
CA SER A 82 -14.71 8.64 12.15
C SER A 82 -14.86 8.44 10.64
N GLU A 83 -13.74 8.61 9.91
CA GLU A 83 -13.72 8.45 8.46
C GLU A 83 -13.69 6.96 8.08
N ALA A 84 -14.41 6.63 7.00
CA ALA A 84 -14.39 5.27 6.45
C ALA A 84 -13.03 4.96 5.82
N THR A 85 -12.42 3.85 6.20
CA THR A 85 -11.12 3.42 5.66
C THR A 85 -11.19 2.06 4.99
N VAL A 86 -10.11 1.68 4.29
CA VAL A 86 -9.96 0.34 3.71
C VAL A 86 -10.00 -0.74 4.81
N THR A 87 -9.45 -0.47 6.00
CA THR A 87 -9.52 -1.40 7.14
C THR A 87 -10.97 -1.60 7.60
N ASP A 88 -11.76 -0.52 7.75
CA ASP A 88 -13.18 -0.63 8.11
C ASP A 88 -13.96 -1.45 7.09
N ALA A 89 -13.69 -1.26 5.81
CA ALA A 89 -14.30 -2.05 4.74
C ALA A 89 -13.93 -3.55 4.86
N ASN A 90 -12.67 -3.88 5.12
CA ASN A 90 -12.23 -5.26 5.30
C ASN A 90 -12.83 -5.92 6.55
N VAL A 91 -13.06 -5.15 7.64
CA VAL A 91 -13.76 -5.64 8.84
C VAL A 91 -15.23 -5.99 8.50
N ILE A 92 -15.96 -5.10 7.82
CA ILE A 92 -17.35 -5.36 7.42
C ILE A 92 -17.46 -6.57 6.50
N LEU A 93 -16.50 -6.75 5.59
CA LEU A 93 -16.48 -7.87 4.66
C LEU A 93 -16.01 -9.19 5.29
N GLY A 94 -15.70 -9.21 6.59
CA GLY A 94 -15.23 -10.40 7.30
C GLY A 94 -13.84 -10.88 6.86
N ARG A 95 -13.05 -10.02 6.21
CA ARG A 95 -11.68 -10.32 5.81
C ARG A 95 -10.67 -10.13 6.95
N LEU A 96 -11.06 -9.37 7.95
CA LEU A 96 -10.36 -9.19 9.22
C LEU A 96 -11.25 -9.70 10.35
N PRO A 97 -10.65 -10.22 11.44
CA PRO A 97 -11.39 -10.61 12.63
C PRO A 97 -12.23 -9.45 13.18
N SER A 98 -13.45 -9.76 13.60
CA SER A 98 -14.40 -8.75 14.12
C SER A 98 -14.18 -8.40 15.58
N GLU A 99 -13.45 -9.26 16.33
CA GLU A 99 -13.25 -9.09 17.75
C GLU A 99 -11.97 -8.35 18.09
N ALA A 100 -10.85 -8.78 17.51
CA ALA A 100 -9.55 -8.18 17.79
C ALA A 100 -8.49 -8.55 16.74
N LEU A 101 -7.46 -7.70 16.62
CA LEU A 101 -6.21 -7.95 15.89
C LEU A 101 -5.06 -8.21 16.89
N LEU A 102 -3.87 -8.57 16.37
CA LEU A 102 -2.65 -8.75 17.14
C LEU A 102 -2.83 -9.72 18.31
N ASP A 103 -3.37 -10.90 18.06
CA ASP A 103 -3.64 -11.94 19.08
C ASP A 103 -4.47 -11.43 20.26
N GLY A 104 -5.51 -10.65 19.97
CA GLY A 104 -6.43 -10.12 20.99
C GLY A 104 -5.96 -8.82 21.66
N ARG A 105 -4.76 -8.32 21.35
CA ARG A 105 -4.21 -7.11 21.99
C ARG A 105 -4.81 -5.81 21.48
N MET A 106 -5.50 -5.85 20.32
CA MET A 106 -6.11 -4.69 19.70
C MET A 106 -7.58 -4.98 19.39
N PRO A 107 -8.50 -4.60 20.29
CA PRO A 107 -9.94 -4.78 20.07
C PRO A 107 -10.41 -4.06 18.80
N ILE A 108 -11.39 -4.64 18.12
CA ILE A 108 -12.03 -4.06 16.93
C ILE A 108 -13.48 -3.74 17.25
N ASN A 109 -13.91 -2.54 16.92
CA ASN A 109 -15.29 -2.09 17.06
C ASN A 109 -15.98 -2.12 15.69
N MET A 110 -16.72 -3.20 15.41
CA MET A 110 -17.43 -3.38 14.14
C MET A 110 -18.52 -2.32 13.94
N GLU A 111 -19.18 -1.87 14.99
CA GLU A 111 -20.26 -0.89 14.89
C GLU A 111 -19.75 0.48 14.43
N LEU A 112 -18.54 0.87 14.85
CA LEU A 112 -17.91 2.09 14.38
C LEU A 112 -17.51 1.97 12.90
N ALA A 113 -16.98 0.82 12.48
CA ALA A 113 -16.71 0.54 11.06
C ALA A 113 -17.99 0.64 10.23
N ARG A 114 -19.07 0.01 10.71
CA ARG A 114 -20.38 0.04 10.03
C ARG A 114 -20.93 1.45 9.93
N THR A 115 -20.83 2.24 11.00
CA THR A 115 -21.32 3.63 11.04
C THR A 115 -20.56 4.51 10.06
N SER A 116 -19.22 4.41 10.02
CA SER A 116 -18.40 5.23 9.13
C SER A 116 -18.72 4.94 7.66
N ILE A 117 -18.84 3.67 7.27
CA ILE A 117 -19.17 3.28 5.89
C ILE A 117 -20.64 3.58 5.56
N ALA A 118 -21.57 3.42 6.48
CA ALA A 118 -22.98 3.74 6.25
C ALA A 118 -23.20 5.22 5.89
N HIS A 119 -22.36 6.11 6.42
CA HIS A 119 -22.40 7.53 6.05
C HIS A 119 -22.08 7.75 4.56
N LEU A 120 -21.05 7.06 4.02
CA LEU A 120 -20.73 7.07 2.59
C LEU A 120 -21.83 6.37 1.76
N ALA A 121 -22.28 5.20 2.22
CA ALA A 121 -23.30 4.40 1.56
C ALA A 121 -24.59 5.19 1.30
N LYS A 122 -25.02 6.00 2.28
CA LYS A 122 -26.18 6.88 2.13
C LYS A 122 -25.99 7.90 1.01
N LYS A 123 -24.81 8.50 0.88
CA LYS A 123 -24.49 9.47 -0.18
C LYS A 123 -24.44 8.80 -1.56
N LEU A 124 -23.89 7.57 -1.62
CA LEU A 124 -23.78 6.77 -2.84
C LEU A 124 -25.10 6.06 -3.22
N LYS A 125 -26.12 6.09 -2.35
CA LYS A 125 -27.38 5.32 -2.48
C LYS A 125 -27.13 3.81 -2.66
N MET A 126 -26.17 3.27 -1.92
CA MET A 126 -25.76 1.87 -1.92
C MET A 126 -25.99 1.25 -0.53
N SER A 127 -25.96 -0.09 -0.44
CA SER A 127 -25.86 -0.75 0.87
C SER A 127 -24.46 -0.56 1.47
N THR A 128 -24.34 -0.71 2.79
CA THR A 128 -23.06 -0.63 3.51
C THR A 128 -22.08 -1.66 2.98
N GLU A 129 -22.55 -2.89 2.74
CA GLU A 129 -21.75 -3.99 2.21
C GLU A 129 -21.25 -3.71 0.79
N ASN A 130 -22.10 -3.22 -0.10
CA ASN A 130 -21.71 -2.87 -1.47
C ASN A 130 -20.74 -1.69 -1.49
N THR A 131 -20.89 -0.74 -0.56
CA THR A 131 -19.95 0.36 -0.41
C THR A 131 -18.61 -0.14 0.08
N ALA A 132 -18.57 -1.07 1.05
CA ALA A 132 -17.34 -1.70 1.52
C ALA A 132 -16.62 -2.47 0.38
N ILE A 133 -17.35 -3.21 -0.44
CA ILE A 133 -16.82 -3.86 -1.65
C ILE A 133 -16.20 -2.82 -2.59
N GLY A 134 -16.93 -1.74 -2.87
CA GLY A 134 -16.46 -0.65 -3.73
C GLY A 134 -15.17 0.00 -3.21
N ILE A 135 -15.05 0.23 -1.89
CA ILE A 135 -13.84 0.77 -1.27
C ILE A 135 -12.63 -0.13 -1.55
N VAL A 136 -12.78 -1.44 -1.33
CA VAL A 136 -11.70 -2.40 -1.55
C VAL A 136 -11.34 -2.49 -3.03
N GLN A 137 -12.32 -2.48 -3.93
CA GLN A 137 -12.09 -2.49 -5.38
C GLN A 137 -11.33 -1.25 -5.85
N VAL A 138 -11.70 -0.06 -5.36
CA VAL A 138 -11.00 1.19 -5.70
C VAL A 138 -9.57 1.17 -5.19
N ALA A 139 -9.35 0.71 -3.94
CA ALA A 139 -8.00 0.55 -3.39
C ALA A 139 -7.16 -0.40 -4.25
N SER A 140 -7.71 -1.56 -4.60
CA SER A 140 -7.04 -2.55 -5.46
C SER A 140 -6.72 -1.98 -6.85
N ALA A 141 -7.63 -1.19 -7.44
CA ALA A 141 -7.38 -0.53 -8.73
C ALA A 141 -6.22 0.49 -8.68
N VAL A 142 -6.10 1.24 -7.58
CA VAL A 142 -4.96 2.15 -7.35
C VAL A 142 -3.64 1.38 -7.29
N ILE A 143 -3.62 0.25 -6.57
CA ILE A 143 -2.45 -0.63 -6.47
C ILE A 143 -2.10 -1.23 -7.83
N VAL A 144 -3.08 -1.74 -8.56
CA VAL A 144 -2.89 -2.29 -9.92
C VAL A 144 -2.28 -1.26 -10.85
N LYS A 145 -2.75 -0.01 -10.80
CA LYS A 145 -2.18 1.10 -11.57
C LYS A 145 -0.71 1.33 -11.22
N ALA A 146 -0.36 1.30 -9.92
CA ALA A 146 1.01 1.47 -9.46
C ALA A 146 1.93 0.34 -9.95
N ILE A 147 1.46 -0.91 -9.95
CA ILE A 147 2.20 -2.05 -10.48
C ILE A 147 2.39 -1.93 -11.99
N ARG A 148 1.36 -1.51 -12.74
CA ARG A 148 1.47 -1.30 -14.20
C ARG A 148 2.52 -0.25 -14.54
N ALA A 149 2.66 0.80 -13.75
CA ALA A 149 3.67 1.85 -13.96
C ALA A 149 5.11 1.33 -13.84
N ILE A 150 5.37 0.34 -12.99
CA ILE A 150 6.71 -0.24 -12.83
C ILE A 150 6.93 -1.48 -13.69
N SER A 151 5.91 -2.03 -14.32
CA SER A 151 5.98 -3.24 -15.15
C SER A 151 5.60 -2.94 -16.60
N VAL A 152 4.33 -2.79 -16.91
CA VAL A 152 3.82 -2.64 -18.30
C VAL A 152 4.44 -1.43 -19.00
N GLU A 153 4.51 -0.27 -18.33
CA GLU A 153 5.11 0.95 -18.89
C GLU A 153 6.62 0.82 -19.14
N ARG A 154 7.24 -0.23 -18.57
CA ARG A 154 8.66 -0.56 -18.77
C ARG A 154 8.88 -1.78 -19.65
N GLY A 155 7.82 -2.29 -20.28
CA GLY A 155 7.89 -3.41 -21.21
C GLY A 155 7.88 -4.79 -20.58
N TYR A 156 7.54 -4.91 -19.31
CA TYR A 156 7.39 -6.21 -18.62
C TYR A 156 5.92 -6.65 -18.62
N ASP A 157 5.67 -7.93 -18.85
CA ASP A 157 4.35 -8.54 -18.66
C ASP A 157 4.20 -9.02 -17.20
N PRO A 158 3.29 -8.42 -16.40
CA PRO A 158 3.08 -8.85 -15.01
C PRO A 158 2.71 -10.32 -14.86
N SER A 159 2.08 -10.93 -15.86
CA SER A 159 1.65 -12.33 -15.83
C SER A 159 2.82 -13.32 -15.74
N GLU A 160 4.04 -12.90 -16.09
CA GLU A 160 5.27 -13.70 -16.01
C GLU A 160 5.95 -13.60 -14.63
N PHE A 161 5.41 -12.78 -13.73
CA PHE A 161 5.96 -12.54 -12.39
C PHE A 161 5.19 -13.29 -11.31
N THR A 162 5.83 -13.48 -10.18
CA THR A 162 5.18 -13.88 -8.93
C THR A 162 4.88 -12.63 -8.12
N LEU A 163 3.64 -12.47 -7.65
CA LEU A 163 3.30 -11.42 -6.70
C LEU A 163 3.75 -11.83 -5.30
N PHE A 164 4.66 -11.08 -4.72
CA PHE A 164 5.17 -11.28 -3.36
C PHE A 164 4.49 -10.24 -2.44
N ALA A 165 3.46 -10.68 -1.71
CA ALA A 165 2.61 -9.79 -0.91
C ALA A 165 2.97 -9.85 0.57
N TYR A 166 3.27 -8.71 1.16
CA TYR A 166 3.62 -8.57 2.56
C TYR A 166 3.12 -7.23 3.13
N GLY A 167 3.55 -6.86 4.34
CA GLY A 167 2.95 -5.78 5.11
C GLY A 167 1.68 -6.23 5.83
N GLY A 168 1.15 -5.37 6.69
CA GLY A 168 -0.01 -5.68 7.52
C GLY A 168 -1.30 -5.91 6.72
N ALA A 169 -1.43 -5.31 5.52
CA ALA A 169 -2.62 -5.42 4.69
C ALA A 169 -2.35 -6.07 3.32
N GLY A 170 -1.09 -6.30 2.93
CA GLY A 170 -0.74 -6.87 1.62
C GLY A 170 -1.45 -8.17 1.30
N PRO A 171 -1.44 -9.17 2.20
CA PRO A 171 -2.13 -10.44 1.98
C PRO A 171 -3.63 -10.30 1.70
N LEU A 172 -4.30 -9.29 2.26
CA LEU A 172 -5.75 -9.06 2.09
C LEU A 172 -6.13 -8.67 0.66
N HIS A 173 -5.22 -8.00 -0.06
CA HIS A 173 -5.46 -7.50 -1.41
C HIS A 173 -4.79 -8.34 -2.50
N ALA A 174 -3.86 -9.24 -2.13
CA ALA A 174 -2.99 -9.95 -3.04
C ALA A 174 -3.73 -10.71 -4.15
N MET A 175 -4.80 -11.42 -3.81
CA MET A 175 -5.54 -12.23 -4.77
C MET A 175 -6.31 -11.39 -5.80
N GLU A 176 -6.89 -10.28 -5.37
CA GLU A 176 -7.61 -9.35 -6.27
C GLU A 176 -6.65 -8.67 -7.23
N VAL A 177 -5.52 -8.20 -6.71
CA VAL A 177 -4.45 -7.58 -7.49
C VAL A 177 -3.86 -8.58 -8.51
N ALA A 178 -3.56 -9.80 -8.07
CA ALA A 178 -3.03 -10.84 -8.95
C ALA A 178 -4.01 -11.20 -10.08
N LYS A 179 -5.29 -11.33 -9.76
CA LYS A 179 -6.35 -11.62 -10.74
C LYS A 179 -6.44 -10.53 -11.80
N GLU A 180 -6.42 -9.27 -11.41
CA GLU A 180 -6.54 -8.11 -12.31
C GLU A 180 -5.32 -7.96 -13.23
N LEU A 181 -4.14 -8.40 -12.77
CA LEU A 181 -2.90 -8.37 -13.53
C LEU A 181 -2.60 -9.68 -14.30
N GLY A 182 -3.45 -10.69 -14.18
CA GLY A 182 -3.21 -12.00 -14.78
C GLY A 182 -2.05 -12.79 -14.15
N ILE A 183 -1.60 -12.40 -12.96
CA ILE A 183 -0.53 -13.06 -12.23
C ILE A 183 -1.04 -14.41 -11.69
N LYS A 184 -0.30 -15.48 -12.00
CA LYS A 184 -0.71 -16.86 -11.68
C LYS A 184 -0.19 -17.37 -10.34
N LYS A 185 0.83 -16.70 -9.77
CA LYS A 185 1.50 -17.10 -8.54
C LYS A 185 1.52 -15.96 -7.55
N VAL A 186 0.99 -16.23 -6.36
CA VAL A 186 1.07 -15.31 -5.22
C VAL A 186 1.85 -16.00 -4.11
N PHE A 187 2.84 -15.31 -3.56
CA PHE A 187 3.60 -15.77 -2.43
C PHE A 187 3.39 -14.81 -1.25
N ILE A 188 3.06 -15.37 -0.11
CA ILE A 188 2.92 -14.66 1.16
C ILE A 188 3.92 -15.29 2.13
N PRO A 189 4.89 -14.53 2.65
CA PRO A 189 5.88 -15.06 3.60
C PRO A 189 5.23 -15.43 4.94
N PRO A 190 5.88 -16.25 5.78
CA PRO A 190 5.33 -16.68 7.06
C PRO A 190 4.97 -15.52 8.00
N ASN A 191 5.76 -14.45 7.99
CA ASN A 191 5.58 -13.28 8.86
C ASN A 191 5.41 -12.00 8.02
N PRO A 192 4.33 -11.86 7.22
CA PRO A 192 4.22 -10.79 6.24
C PRO A 192 4.23 -9.40 6.88
N GLY A 193 3.68 -9.24 8.09
CA GLY A 193 3.57 -7.95 8.78
C GLY A 193 4.88 -7.39 9.32
N ILE A 194 5.94 -8.19 9.43
CA ILE A 194 7.25 -7.78 9.96
C ILE A 194 8.40 -8.03 8.98
N LEU A 195 8.11 -8.40 7.74
CA LEU A 195 9.14 -8.74 6.75
C LEU A 195 10.14 -7.60 6.50
N CYS A 196 9.69 -6.35 6.53
CA CYS A 196 10.59 -5.19 6.39
C CYS A 196 11.59 -5.12 7.55
N ALA A 197 11.18 -5.45 8.76
CA ALA A 197 12.09 -5.51 9.92
C ALA A 197 13.09 -6.67 9.80
N GLU A 198 12.63 -7.84 9.32
CA GLU A 198 13.51 -8.99 9.03
C GLU A 198 14.53 -8.62 7.94
N GLY A 199 14.10 -7.93 6.87
CA GLY A 199 14.95 -7.44 5.82
C GLY A 199 16.01 -6.44 6.32
N LEU A 200 15.64 -5.54 7.23
CA LEU A 200 16.57 -4.58 7.82
C LEU A 200 17.68 -5.28 8.65
N LEU A 201 17.33 -6.35 9.36
CA LEU A 201 18.33 -7.15 10.11
C LEU A 201 19.31 -7.90 9.19
N SER A 202 18.92 -8.15 7.95
CA SER A 202 19.72 -8.88 6.96
C SER A 202 20.47 -7.95 5.99
N SER A 203 20.24 -6.63 6.09
CA SER A 203 20.84 -5.64 5.18
C SER A 203 22.26 -5.32 5.57
N ASP A 204 23.15 -5.16 4.58
CA ASP A 204 24.49 -4.64 4.77
C ASP A 204 24.46 -3.14 5.08
N LEU A 205 25.45 -2.69 5.86
CA LEU A 205 25.69 -1.26 6.07
C LEU A 205 26.52 -0.71 4.91
N ILE A 206 25.88 0.10 4.05
CA ILE A 206 26.51 0.71 2.88
C ILE A 206 26.80 2.18 3.18
N CYS A 207 28.08 2.56 3.10
CA CYS A 207 28.52 3.95 3.23
C CYS A 207 28.94 4.51 1.86
N LEU A 208 28.37 5.66 1.49
CA LEU A 208 28.77 6.39 0.28
C LEU A 208 29.72 7.52 0.69
N LEU A 209 30.93 7.48 0.15
CA LEU A 209 31.92 8.52 0.35
C LEU A 209 31.99 9.37 -0.92
N TYR A 210 31.76 10.67 -0.77
CA TYR A 210 31.90 11.65 -1.85
C TYR A 210 33.21 12.42 -1.65
N THR A 211 34.01 12.52 -2.70
CA THR A 211 35.15 13.45 -2.76
C THR A 211 34.77 14.57 -3.71
N SER A 212 34.94 15.83 -3.29
CA SER A 212 34.88 16.95 -4.22
C SER A 212 36.17 16.94 -5.05
N ASP A 213 36.09 17.09 -6.37
CA ASP A 213 37.22 17.30 -7.23
C ASP A 213 37.69 18.75 -7.05
N ALA A 214 38.99 18.94 -6.88
CA ALA A 214 39.60 20.28 -6.79
C ALA A 214 39.36 21.17 -8.05
N ALA A 215 38.90 20.59 -9.15
CA ALA A 215 38.48 21.30 -10.34
C ALA A 215 37.15 22.01 -10.19
N ASP A 216 36.28 21.56 -9.26
CA ASP A 216 34.98 22.17 -9.02
C ASP A 216 35.09 23.46 -8.14
N ASP A 217 36.21 23.65 -7.45
CA ASP A 217 36.48 24.81 -6.60
C ASP A 217 36.97 26.05 -7.38
N VAL A 218 37.15 25.97 -8.69
CA VAL A 218 37.71 27.06 -9.52
C VAL A 218 36.64 27.85 -10.26
N ILE A 219 35.37 27.52 -10.10
CA ILE A 219 34.24 28.24 -10.72
C ILE A 219 33.35 28.85 -9.62
N SER A 220 33.91 29.77 -8.85
CA SER A 220 33.12 30.67 -8.01
C SER A 220 33.55 32.12 -8.23
#